data_d1cc58e0bb80c11bb721b92aaa097462
#
_entry.id   d1cc58e0bb80c11bb721b92aaa097462
#
_cell.length_a   1.000
_cell.length_b   1.000
_cell.length_c   1.000
_cell.angle_alpha   90.00
_cell.angle_beta   90.00
_cell.angle_gamma   90.00
#
_symmetry.space_group_name_H-M   'P 1'
#
loop_
_entity.id
_entity.type
_entity.pdbx_description
1 polymer ?
#
loop_
_entity_poly.entity_id
_entity_poly.type
_entity_poly.pdbx_seq_one_letter_code
_entity_poly.pdbx_strand_id
1 'polypeptide(L)'
;MVLKKRRQEAVSKSISKKQGAPVEGLIAALSSEDDAKRVKARHSLVAMGKAAVPLLAEALKKGDGLVRWEAAKALGEIGVSEAAPPLVKALEDEEFDVRWLAAIGLIGMNIKGLKPLLHALMEQGDSVFLREGAHHVIHDLAKGGLRKYLAPVLAALENVEPAISVPQAAFHALEMLEKKRMVSNTWKHSQ
;
A
#
# COMPACT_ATOMS: atom_id res chain seq x y z
N MET A 1 -47.47 -14.21 -8.79
CA MET A 1 -46.11 -14.51 -8.25
C MET A 1 -45.00 -14.44 -9.31
N VAL A 2 -45.23 -14.87 -10.54
CA VAL A 2 -44.23 -14.93 -11.64
C VAL A 2 -43.78 -13.55 -12.14
N LEU A 3 -44.65 -12.54 -12.18
CA LEU A 3 -44.30 -11.18 -12.66
C LEU A 3 -43.36 -10.41 -11.74
N LYS A 4 -43.39 -10.61 -10.41
CA LYS A 4 -42.47 -10.00 -9.45
C LYS A 4 -41.05 -10.56 -9.62
N LYS A 5 -40.90 -11.87 -9.88
CA LYS A 5 -39.62 -12.55 -10.07
C LYS A 5 -38.90 -12.06 -11.34
N ARG A 6 -39.63 -11.93 -12.46
CA ARG A 6 -39.11 -11.39 -13.73
C ARG A 6 -38.67 -9.92 -13.60
N ARG A 7 -39.36 -9.10 -12.80
CA ARG A 7 -38.99 -7.69 -12.58
C ARG A 7 -37.72 -7.58 -11.71
N GLN A 8 -37.56 -8.44 -10.71
CA GLN A 8 -36.36 -8.51 -9.91
C GLN A 8 -35.16 -9.01 -10.71
N GLU A 9 -35.34 -10.02 -11.57
CA GLU A 9 -34.27 -10.52 -12.47
C GLU A 9 -33.87 -9.47 -13.52
N ALA A 10 -34.84 -8.70 -14.07
CA ALA A 10 -34.54 -7.61 -14.99
C ALA A 10 -33.80 -6.44 -14.33
N VAL A 11 -34.14 -6.08 -13.10
CA VAL A 11 -33.46 -5.04 -12.30
C VAL A 11 -32.07 -5.52 -11.91
N SER A 12 -31.91 -6.78 -11.50
CA SER A 12 -30.61 -7.38 -11.19
C SER A 12 -29.69 -7.43 -12.43
N LYS A 13 -30.23 -7.79 -13.61
CA LYS A 13 -29.49 -7.76 -14.89
C LYS A 13 -29.16 -6.34 -15.36
N SER A 14 -30.01 -5.34 -15.09
CA SER A 14 -29.73 -3.94 -15.45
C SER A 14 -28.68 -3.29 -14.53
N ILE A 15 -28.62 -3.70 -13.25
CA ILE A 15 -27.59 -3.28 -12.31
C ILE A 15 -26.23 -3.91 -12.68
N SER A 16 -26.24 -5.18 -13.10
CA SER A 16 -25.02 -5.88 -13.58
C SER A 16 -24.47 -5.28 -14.89
N LYS A 17 -25.30 -4.66 -15.72
CA LYS A 17 -24.92 -4.06 -17.01
C LYS A 17 -24.37 -2.62 -16.88
N LYS A 18 -24.46 -2.00 -15.68
CA LYS A 18 -23.90 -0.68 -15.34
C LYS A 18 -22.59 -0.77 -14.56
N GLN A 19 -22.12 -1.98 -14.24
CA GLN A 19 -20.78 -2.18 -13.69
C GLN A 19 -19.80 -2.13 -14.87
N GLY A 20 -18.84 -1.21 -14.79
CA GLY A 20 -17.82 -0.94 -15.80
C GLY A 20 -17.08 -2.18 -16.29
N ALA A 21 -16.18 -1.99 -17.26
CA ALA A 21 -15.34 -3.06 -17.80
C ALA A 21 -14.89 -4.03 -16.70
N PRO A 22 -14.94 -5.35 -16.92
CA PRO A 22 -14.48 -6.31 -15.93
C PRO A 22 -13.13 -5.86 -15.36
N VAL A 23 -12.91 -6.00 -14.06
CA VAL A 23 -11.69 -5.49 -13.39
C VAL A 23 -10.44 -6.00 -14.10
N GLU A 24 -10.50 -7.23 -14.62
CA GLU A 24 -9.44 -7.83 -15.42
C GLU A 24 -9.15 -7.02 -16.70
N GLY A 25 -10.18 -6.48 -17.35
CA GLY A 25 -10.03 -5.60 -18.52
C GLY A 25 -9.36 -4.27 -18.17
N LEU A 26 -9.62 -3.74 -16.98
CA LEU A 26 -8.93 -2.54 -16.47
C LEU A 26 -7.46 -2.82 -16.15
N ILE A 27 -7.16 -3.98 -15.55
CA ILE A 27 -5.76 -4.41 -15.31
C ILE A 27 -5.02 -4.57 -16.65
N ALA A 28 -5.63 -5.25 -17.64
CA ALA A 28 -5.02 -5.37 -18.96
C ALA A 28 -4.79 -4.02 -19.65
N ALA A 29 -5.65 -3.02 -19.41
CA ALA A 29 -5.49 -1.68 -19.96
C ALA A 29 -4.32 -0.89 -19.35
N LEU A 30 -3.75 -1.33 -18.21
CA LEU A 30 -2.54 -0.72 -17.62
C LEU A 30 -1.29 -0.94 -18.49
N SER A 31 -1.28 -1.92 -19.40
CA SER A 31 -0.20 -2.16 -20.38
C SER A 31 -0.41 -1.43 -21.72
N SER A 32 -1.46 -0.62 -21.87
CA SER A 32 -1.74 0.08 -23.13
C SER A 32 -0.63 1.09 -23.47
N GLU A 33 -0.22 1.18 -24.71
CA GLU A 33 0.68 2.21 -25.22
C GLU A 33 0.02 3.61 -25.19
N ASP A 34 -1.31 3.68 -25.18
CA ASP A 34 -2.08 4.91 -25.09
C ASP A 34 -2.16 5.37 -23.63
N ASP A 35 -1.47 6.47 -23.31
CA ASP A 35 -1.44 7.08 -21.98
C ASP A 35 -2.83 7.40 -21.44
N ALA A 36 -3.74 7.92 -22.29
CA ALA A 36 -5.09 8.27 -21.86
C ALA A 36 -5.87 7.02 -21.41
N LYS A 37 -5.68 5.89 -22.10
CA LYS A 37 -6.29 4.62 -21.72
C LYS A 37 -5.73 4.10 -20.40
N ARG A 38 -4.39 4.15 -20.21
CA ARG A 38 -3.76 3.74 -18.95
C ARG A 38 -4.27 4.57 -17.77
N VAL A 39 -4.22 5.89 -17.91
CA VAL A 39 -4.69 6.83 -16.85
C VAL A 39 -6.16 6.59 -16.53
N LYS A 40 -7.03 6.40 -17.53
CA LYS A 40 -8.44 6.09 -17.32
C LYS A 40 -8.64 4.77 -16.60
N ALA A 41 -7.88 3.73 -16.97
CA ALA A 41 -7.93 2.42 -16.32
C ALA A 41 -7.49 2.53 -14.85
N ARG A 42 -6.36 3.21 -14.58
CA ARG A 42 -5.90 3.47 -13.21
C ARG A 42 -6.95 4.19 -12.38
N HIS A 43 -7.50 5.32 -12.87
CA HIS A 43 -8.54 6.04 -12.13
C HIS A 43 -9.78 5.19 -11.86
N SER A 44 -10.17 4.31 -12.79
CA SER A 44 -11.29 3.39 -12.58
C SER A 44 -10.98 2.38 -11.49
N LEU A 45 -9.76 1.81 -11.46
CA LEU A 45 -9.30 0.89 -10.41
C LEU A 45 -9.20 1.60 -9.05
N VAL A 46 -8.70 2.83 -9.02
CA VAL A 46 -8.66 3.65 -7.80
C VAL A 46 -10.06 3.92 -7.27
N ALA A 47 -11.02 4.24 -8.14
CA ALA A 47 -12.42 4.45 -7.75
C ALA A 47 -13.10 3.19 -7.18
N MET A 48 -12.62 1.99 -7.54
CA MET A 48 -13.08 0.72 -6.96
C MET A 48 -12.54 0.50 -5.53
N GLY A 49 -11.51 1.24 -5.12
CA GLY A 49 -10.94 1.18 -3.79
C GLY A 49 -10.44 -0.21 -3.41
N LYS A 50 -10.79 -0.66 -2.20
CA LYS A 50 -10.33 -1.95 -1.63
C LYS A 50 -10.58 -3.16 -2.56
N ALA A 51 -11.64 -3.15 -3.36
CA ALA A 51 -11.98 -4.27 -4.24
C ALA A 51 -10.93 -4.50 -5.35
N ALA A 52 -10.21 -3.45 -5.77
CA ALA A 52 -9.16 -3.55 -6.79
C ALA A 52 -7.81 -4.02 -6.22
N VAL A 53 -7.60 -3.92 -4.90
CA VAL A 53 -6.29 -4.18 -4.27
C VAL A 53 -5.71 -5.56 -4.61
N PRO A 54 -6.45 -6.68 -4.54
CA PRO A 54 -5.87 -8.00 -4.83
C PRO A 54 -5.34 -8.10 -6.26
N LEU A 55 -6.05 -7.58 -7.25
CA LEU A 55 -5.66 -7.63 -8.65
C LEU A 55 -4.51 -6.67 -8.97
N LEU A 56 -4.52 -5.47 -8.35
CA LEU A 56 -3.39 -4.54 -8.44
C LEU A 56 -2.12 -5.10 -7.78
N ALA A 57 -2.24 -5.82 -6.67
CA ALA A 57 -1.11 -6.49 -6.03
C ALA A 57 -0.51 -7.58 -6.91
N GLU A 58 -1.34 -8.36 -7.61
CA GLU A 58 -0.86 -9.34 -8.61
C GLU A 58 -0.22 -8.65 -9.83
N ALA A 59 -0.80 -7.55 -10.32
CA ALA A 59 -0.23 -6.76 -11.41
C ALA A 59 1.13 -6.15 -11.01
N LEU A 60 1.26 -5.65 -9.79
CA LEU A 60 2.52 -5.15 -9.24
C LEU A 60 3.59 -6.24 -9.14
N LYS A 61 3.19 -7.48 -8.85
CA LYS A 61 4.12 -8.61 -8.71
C LYS A 61 4.57 -9.21 -10.05
N LYS A 62 3.68 -9.25 -11.05
CA LYS A 62 3.85 -10.06 -12.27
C LYS A 62 3.90 -9.26 -13.57
N GLY A 63 3.53 -7.99 -13.54
CA GLY A 63 3.50 -7.14 -14.72
C GLY A 63 4.90 -6.77 -15.23
N ASP A 64 4.96 -6.24 -16.43
CA ASP A 64 6.15 -5.52 -16.90
C ASP A 64 6.35 -4.22 -16.10
N GLY A 65 7.47 -3.53 -16.32
CA GLY A 65 7.83 -2.33 -15.57
C GLY A 65 6.73 -1.25 -15.61
N LEU A 66 6.07 -1.05 -16.75
CA LEU A 66 4.98 -0.08 -16.89
C LEU A 66 3.74 -0.46 -16.09
N VAL A 67 3.35 -1.73 -16.15
CA VAL A 67 2.20 -2.26 -15.39
C VAL A 67 2.49 -2.19 -13.89
N ARG A 68 3.70 -2.54 -13.45
CA ARG A 68 4.11 -2.43 -12.05
C ARG A 68 4.07 -0.98 -11.56
N TRP A 69 4.55 -0.04 -12.38
CA TRP A 69 4.49 1.40 -12.11
C TRP A 69 3.05 1.90 -11.91
N GLU A 70 2.15 1.58 -12.85
CA GLU A 70 0.73 1.94 -12.78
C GLU A 70 0.03 1.31 -11.58
N ALA A 71 0.35 0.05 -11.27
CA ALA A 71 -0.21 -0.68 -10.13
C ALA A 71 0.27 -0.10 -8.79
N ALA A 72 1.56 0.22 -8.65
CA ALA A 72 2.11 0.87 -7.46
C ALA A 72 1.43 2.22 -7.21
N LYS A 73 1.29 3.04 -8.26
CA LYS A 73 0.62 4.33 -8.20
C LYS A 73 -0.85 4.18 -7.78
N ALA A 74 -1.59 3.25 -8.39
CA ALA A 74 -2.99 2.99 -8.04
C ALA A 74 -3.16 2.54 -6.58
N LEU A 75 -2.31 1.63 -6.09
CA LEU A 75 -2.33 1.15 -4.71
C LEU A 75 -2.06 2.29 -3.71
N GLY A 76 -1.09 3.16 -4.02
CA GLY A 76 -0.80 4.34 -3.21
C GLY A 76 -1.98 5.32 -3.16
N GLU A 77 -2.63 5.59 -4.30
CA GLU A 77 -3.81 6.46 -4.39
C GLU A 77 -5.04 5.86 -3.66
N ILE A 78 -5.24 4.53 -3.68
CA ILE A 78 -6.29 3.85 -2.91
C ILE A 78 -6.08 4.02 -1.39
N GLY A 79 -4.87 3.92 -0.90
CA GLY A 79 -4.49 4.26 0.46
C GLY A 79 -5.16 3.46 1.58
N VAL A 80 -5.75 2.29 1.28
CA VAL A 80 -6.31 1.39 2.30
C VAL A 80 -5.22 0.50 2.91
N SER A 81 -5.41 0.03 4.14
CA SER A 81 -4.40 -0.77 4.86
C SER A 81 -3.96 -2.02 4.10
N GLU A 82 -4.85 -2.62 3.34
CA GLU A 82 -4.60 -3.81 2.53
C GLU A 82 -3.65 -3.56 1.35
N ALA A 83 -3.50 -2.30 0.93
CA ALA A 83 -2.55 -1.90 -0.12
C ALA A 83 -1.10 -1.76 0.39
N ALA A 84 -0.90 -1.66 1.71
CA ALA A 84 0.44 -1.44 2.27
C ALA A 84 1.39 -2.64 2.11
N PRO A 85 1.02 -3.91 2.38
CA PRO A 85 1.94 -5.04 2.20
C PRO A 85 2.49 -5.18 0.77
N PRO A 86 1.69 -5.11 -0.32
CA PRO A 86 2.24 -5.13 -1.67
C PRO A 86 3.15 -3.93 -1.98
N LEU A 87 2.87 -2.72 -1.45
CA LEU A 87 3.75 -1.57 -1.62
C LEU A 87 5.07 -1.73 -0.85
N VAL A 88 5.05 -2.30 0.37
CA VAL A 88 6.28 -2.62 1.11
C VAL A 88 7.15 -3.58 0.29
N LYS A 89 6.56 -4.62 -0.30
CA LYS A 89 7.29 -5.55 -1.16
C LYS A 89 7.86 -4.87 -2.41
N ALA A 90 7.15 -3.88 -2.97
CA ALA A 90 7.59 -3.12 -4.14
C ALA A 90 8.75 -2.14 -3.85
N LEU A 91 9.11 -1.93 -2.58
CA LEU A 91 10.38 -1.24 -2.23
C LEU A 91 11.62 -2.01 -2.69
N GLU A 92 11.48 -3.29 -3.03
CA GLU A 92 12.53 -4.16 -3.55
C GLU A 92 12.43 -4.40 -5.07
N ASP A 93 11.59 -3.65 -5.78
CA ASP A 93 11.45 -3.76 -7.23
C ASP A 93 12.77 -3.42 -7.94
N GLU A 94 13.04 -4.07 -9.05
CA GLU A 94 14.21 -3.79 -9.89
C GLU A 94 14.21 -2.37 -10.47
N GLU A 95 13.01 -1.84 -10.77
CA GLU A 95 12.81 -0.51 -11.34
C GLU A 95 12.76 0.55 -10.24
N PHE A 96 13.64 1.55 -10.33
CA PHE A 96 13.69 2.66 -9.37
C PHE A 96 12.35 3.39 -9.23
N ASP A 97 11.68 3.67 -10.35
CA ASP A 97 10.42 4.43 -10.37
C ASP A 97 9.29 3.68 -9.65
N VAL A 98 9.30 2.33 -9.72
CA VAL A 98 8.34 1.50 -8.96
C VAL A 98 8.64 1.58 -7.46
N ARG A 99 9.92 1.45 -7.06
CA ARG A 99 10.33 1.63 -5.64
C ARG A 99 9.94 3.00 -5.10
N TRP A 100 10.16 4.05 -5.91
CA TRP A 100 9.80 5.42 -5.55
C TRP A 100 8.31 5.60 -5.33
N LEU A 101 7.46 5.12 -6.24
CA LEU A 101 6.00 5.18 -6.08
C LEU A 101 5.51 4.37 -4.89
N ALA A 102 6.11 3.22 -4.62
CA ALA A 102 5.81 2.43 -3.44
C ALA A 102 6.09 3.22 -2.15
N ALA A 103 7.24 3.88 -2.06
CA ALA A 103 7.60 4.73 -0.93
C ALA A 103 6.62 5.90 -0.75
N ILE A 104 6.31 6.64 -1.83
CA ILE A 104 5.32 7.75 -1.79
C ILE A 104 3.94 7.24 -1.36
N GLY A 105 3.50 6.09 -1.87
CA GLY A 105 2.25 5.46 -1.45
C GLY A 105 2.22 5.16 0.05
N LEU A 106 3.29 4.57 0.59
CA LEU A 106 3.42 4.27 2.02
C LEU A 106 3.44 5.52 2.89
N ILE A 107 4.10 6.60 2.44
CA ILE A 107 4.09 7.91 3.12
C ILE A 107 2.66 8.44 3.19
N GLY A 108 1.93 8.45 2.08
CA GLY A 108 0.54 8.90 2.03
C GLY A 108 -0.41 8.10 2.92
N MET A 109 -0.11 6.83 3.15
CA MET A 109 -0.87 5.95 4.05
C MET A 109 -0.56 6.18 5.53
N ASN A 110 0.50 6.93 5.86
CA ASN A 110 0.90 7.25 7.23
C ASN A 110 1.06 5.97 8.09
N ILE A 111 0.42 5.91 9.27
CA ILE A 111 0.51 4.78 10.20
C ILE A 111 0.07 3.44 9.59
N LYS A 112 -0.81 3.44 8.58
CA LYS A 112 -1.26 2.24 7.88
C LYS A 112 -0.13 1.63 7.03
N GLY A 113 0.70 2.48 6.41
CA GLY A 113 1.89 2.07 5.66
C GLY A 113 3.06 1.71 6.56
N LEU A 114 3.22 2.47 7.65
CA LEU A 114 4.35 2.32 8.57
C LEU A 114 4.40 0.94 9.25
N LYS A 115 3.27 0.42 9.75
CA LYS A 115 3.27 -0.86 10.46
C LYS A 115 3.78 -2.03 9.62
N PRO A 116 3.24 -2.28 8.39
CA PRO A 116 3.79 -3.32 7.52
C PRO A 116 5.26 -3.10 7.17
N LEU A 117 5.70 -1.85 7.03
CA LEU A 117 7.10 -1.53 6.76
C LEU A 117 8.01 -1.91 7.95
N LEU A 118 7.61 -1.60 9.18
CA LEU A 118 8.37 -2.00 10.37
C LEU A 118 8.45 -3.53 10.50
N HIS A 119 7.36 -4.26 10.20
CA HIS A 119 7.39 -5.73 10.15
C HIS A 119 8.39 -6.25 9.11
N ALA A 120 8.40 -5.70 7.90
CA ALA A 120 9.35 -6.10 6.86
C ALA A 120 10.81 -5.83 7.29
N LEU A 121 11.08 -4.70 7.95
CA LEU A 121 12.41 -4.38 8.48
C LEU A 121 12.87 -5.34 9.59
N MET A 122 11.93 -5.91 10.36
CA MET A 122 12.25 -6.93 11.37
C MET A 122 12.64 -8.26 10.71
N GLU A 123 12.02 -8.60 9.59
CA GLU A 123 12.19 -9.89 8.90
C GLU A 123 13.34 -9.87 7.89
N GLN A 124 13.56 -8.72 7.23
CA GLN A 124 14.46 -8.57 6.07
C GLN A 124 15.37 -7.33 6.22
N GLY A 125 15.85 -7.09 7.43
CA GLY A 125 16.71 -5.93 7.74
C GLY A 125 18.06 -5.90 7.02
N ASP A 126 18.44 -6.97 6.35
CA ASP A 126 19.64 -7.11 5.51
C ASP A 126 19.43 -6.61 4.07
N SER A 127 18.19 -6.53 3.58
CA SER A 127 17.89 -6.03 2.23
C SER A 127 18.28 -4.56 2.06
N VAL A 128 19.15 -4.27 1.09
CA VAL A 128 19.61 -2.91 0.78
C VAL A 128 18.46 -2.06 0.26
N PHE A 129 17.71 -2.53 -0.72
CA PHE A 129 16.60 -1.78 -1.33
C PHE A 129 15.49 -1.51 -0.32
N LEU A 130 15.14 -2.50 0.51
CA LEU A 130 14.16 -2.30 1.56
C LEU A 130 14.60 -1.20 2.53
N ARG A 131 15.89 -1.20 2.96
CA ARG A 131 16.41 -0.16 3.86
C ARG A 131 16.41 1.22 3.24
N GLU A 132 16.81 1.35 1.96
CA GLU A 132 16.79 2.63 1.23
C GLU A 132 15.36 3.19 1.14
N GLY A 133 14.40 2.36 0.71
CA GLY A 133 12.99 2.75 0.65
C GLY A 133 12.42 3.07 2.03
N ALA A 134 12.74 2.27 3.04
CA ALA A 134 12.32 2.49 4.41
C ALA A 134 12.91 3.77 5.00
N HIS A 135 14.18 4.09 4.73
CA HIS A 135 14.79 5.35 5.16
C HIS A 135 13.98 6.53 4.62
N HIS A 136 13.66 6.54 3.33
CA HIS A 136 12.85 7.61 2.74
C HIS A 136 11.48 7.73 3.40
N VAL A 137 10.74 6.63 3.56
CA VAL A 137 9.41 6.62 4.18
C VAL A 137 9.47 7.08 5.64
N ILE A 138 10.38 6.52 6.42
CA ILE A 138 10.51 6.80 7.87
C ILE A 138 10.99 8.22 8.10
N HIS A 139 11.95 8.71 7.31
CA HIS A 139 12.42 10.09 7.39
C HIS A 139 11.27 11.09 7.16
N ASP A 140 10.42 10.84 6.17
CA ASP A 140 9.29 11.74 5.91
C ASP A 140 8.23 11.70 7.04
N LEU A 141 7.85 10.51 7.49
CA LEU A 141 6.89 10.32 8.58
C LEU A 141 7.42 10.84 9.94
N ALA A 142 8.74 10.87 10.13
CA ALA A 142 9.37 11.41 11.34
C ALA A 142 9.33 12.94 11.45
N LYS A 143 9.00 13.67 10.38
CA LYS A 143 8.81 15.13 10.42
C LYS A 143 7.64 15.56 11.29
N GLY A 144 6.71 14.64 11.58
CA GLY A 144 5.51 14.87 12.38
C GLY A 144 5.56 14.26 13.78
N GLY A 145 4.39 13.99 14.35
CA GLY A 145 4.22 13.45 15.71
C GLY A 145 4.75 12.03 15.94
N LEU A 146 5.29 11.38 14.90
CA LEU A 146 5.90 10.05 14.98
C LEU A 146 7.40 10.09 15.26
N ARG A 147 8.04 11.28 15.27
CA ARG A 147 9.50 11.44 15.41
C ARG A 147 10.09 10.64 16.58
N LYS A 148 9.47 10.72 17.75
CA LYS A 148 9.99 10.04 18.96
C LYS A 148 10.01 8.51 18.85
N TYR A 149 9.19 7.93 17.98
CA TYR A 149 9.12 6.49 17.73
C TYR A 149 10.07 6.07 16.59
N LEU A 150 10.29 6.96 15.61
CA LEU A 150 10.98 6.67 14.38
C LEU A 150 12.45 7.11 14.36
N ALA A 151 12.85 8.06 15.21
CA ALA A 151 14.25 8.49 15.30
C ALA A 151 15.23 7.35 15.61
N PRO A 152 14.92 6.37 16.50
CA PRO A 152 15.80 5.22 16.70
C PRO A 152 15.91 4.33 15.47
N VAL A 153 14.84 4.19 14.67
CA VAL A 153 14.86 3.39 13.44
C VAL A 153 15.72 4.08 12.38
N LEU A 154 15.61 5.41 12.23
CA LEU A 154 16.48 6.18 11.33
C LEU A 154 17.95 6.01 11.71
N ALA A 155 18.29 6.18 12.99
CA ALA A 155 19.64 6.00 13.47
C ALA A 155 20.18 4.57 13.19
N ALA A 156 19.32 3.56 13.30
CA ALA A 156 19.67 2.18 13.00
C ALA A 156 19.90 1.95 11.48
N LEU A 157 19.10 2.58 10.62
CA LEU A 157 19.26 2.52 9.15
C LEU A 157 20.58 3.18 8.67
N GLU A 158 21.07 4.17 9.42
CA GLU A 158 22.32 4.90 9.15
C GLU A 158 23.55 4.27 9.83
N ASN A 159 23.37 3.19 10.61
CA ASN A 159 24.44 2.53 11.35
C ASN A 159 25.39 1.76 10.43
N VAL A 160 26.58 1.45 10.96
CA VAL A 160 27.61 0.63 10.28
C VAL A 160 27.13 -0.82 10.07
N GLU A 161 26.32 -1.35 10.99
CA GLU A 161 25.77 -2.70 10.95
C GLU A 161 24.22 -2.67 10.95
N PRO A 162 23.60 -2.16 9.86
CA PRO A 162 22.15 -1.99 9.83
C PRO A 162 21.39 -3.32 9.85
N ALA A 163 21.97 -4.41 9.33
CA ALA A 163 21.36 -5.74 9.36
C ALA A 163 21.09 -6.24 10.79
N ILE A 164 21.86 -5.78 11.78
CA ILE A 164 21.68 -6.14 13.19
C ILE A 164 20.80 -5.12 13.92
N SER A 165 21.07 -3.83 13.72
CA SER A 165 20.43 -2.74 14.47
C SER A 165 19.00 -2.44 14.01
N VAL A 166 18.70 -2.58 12.71
CA VAL A 166 17.39 -2.22 12.14
C VAL A 166 16.26 -3.12 12.64
N PRO A 167 16.37 -4.46 12.66
CA PRO A 167 15.29 -5.31 13.17
C PRO A 167 14.90 -4.97 14.60
N GLN A 168 15.89 -4.74 15.47
CA GLN A 168 15.66 -4.42 16.86
C GLN A 168 15.00 -3.05 17.04
N ALA A 169 15.46 -2.02 16.33
CA ALA A 169 14.87 -0.70 16.36
C ALA A 169 13.42 -0.69 15.82
N ALA A 170 13.15 -1.43 14.74
CA ALA A 170 11.82 -1.59 14.16
C ALA A 170 10.86 -2.27 15.14
N PHE A 171 11.31 -3.33 15.83
CA PHE A 171 10.52 -4.01 16.88
C PHE A 171 10.12 -3.04 18.00
N HIS A 172 11.07 -2.30 18.56
CA HIS A 172 10.78 -1.34 19.62
C HIS A 172 9.85 -0.22 19.16
N ALA A 173 10.02 0.29 17.94
CA ALA A 173 9.14 1.31 17.39
C ALA A 173 7.69 0.79 17.28
N LEU A 174 7.51 -0.45 16.82
CA LEU A 174 6.20 -1.10 16.70
C LEU A 174 5.53 -1.26 18.06
N GLU A 175 6.25 -1.79 19.06
CA GLU A 175 5.73 -1.92 20.44
C GLU A 175 5.25 -0.58 21.02
N MET A 176 6.04 0.48 20.85
CA MET A 176 5.68 1.80 21.35
C MET A 176 4.43 2.37 20.68
N LEU A 177 4.28 2.14 19.36
CA LEU A 177 3.10 2.55 18.59
C LEU A 177 1.84 1.79 19.04
N GLU A 178 1.97 0.51 19.39
CA GLU A 178 0.85 -0.32 19.87
C GLU A 178 0.43 0.06 21.29
N LYS A 179 1.38 0.26 22.21
CA LYS A 179 1.10 0.75 23.58
C LYS A 179 0.34 2.08 23.54
N LYS A 180 0.74 3.03 22.66
CA LYS A 180 0.02 4.30 22.48
C LYS A 180 -1.44 4.09 22.06
N ARG A 181 -1.70 3.15 21.14
CA ARG A 181 -3.05 2.84 20.66
C ARG A 181 -3.94 2.26 21.79
N MET A 182 -3.39 1.37 22.59
CA MET A 182 -4.11 0.77 23.73
C MET A 182 -4.53 1.84 24.75
N VAL A 183 -3.61 2.73 25.16
CA VAL A 183 -3.91 3.82 26.08
C VAL A 183 -4.97 4.77 25.51
N SER A 184 -4.90 5.11 24.24
CA SER A 184 -5.89 5.96 23.57
C SER A 184 -7.29 5.32 23.49
N ASN A 185 -7.38 3.99 23.37
CA ASN A 185 -8.67 3.29 23.30
C ASN A 185 -9.30 3.08 24.70
N THR A 186 -8.52 2.81 25.72
CA THR A 186 -9.03 2.70 27.11
C THR A 186 -9.64 4.01 27.59
N TRP A 187 -9.03 5.15 27.25
CA TRP A 187 -9.58 6.46 27.61
C TRP A 187 -10.96 6.74 26.95
N LYS A 188 -11.17 6.31 25.72
CA LYS A 188 -12.45 6.51 24.98
C LYS A 188 -13.61 5.67 25.51
N HIS A 189 -13.34 4.58 26.22
CA HIS A 189 -14.37 3.68 26.79
C HIS A 189 -14.64 3.98 28.28
N SER A 190 -13.94 4.96 28.87
CA SER A 190 -14.09 5.36 30.28
C SER A 190 -14.88 6.67 30.44
N GLN A 191 -15.47 7.19 29.37
CA GLN A 191 -16.39 8.32 29.34
C GLN A 191 -17.75 7.88 28.81
#